data_c0966987cc58ac8ec2df1350b79f6c53
#
_entry.id   c0966987cc58ac8ec2df1350b79f6c53
#
_cell.length_a   1.000
_cell.length_b   1.000
_cell.length_c   1.000
_cell.angle_alpha   90.00
_cell.angle_beta   90.00
_cell.angle_gamma   90.00
#
_symmetry.space_group_name_H-M   'P 1'
#
loop_
_entity.id
_entity.type
_entity.pdbx_description
1 polymer ?
#
loop_
_entity_poly.entity_id
_entity_poly.type
_entity_poly.pdbx_seq_one_letter_code
_entity_poly.pdbx_strand_id
1 'polypeptide(L)'
;MCIRDSSTLVGCRIPGNKLAKKLITLFDLPIAAPSANLSERTSVTNIMDIDPILVKKIFVLKDKQSSHGLESTVVRIDTNNEIEVLRYGSITVEELNKYAKVKIKKKSSISPGNLKKHYSTLKPIRMNAKRILKNEGLLNFGNNKLKSKIINLNLSKIKNCCE
;
A
#
# COMPACT_ATOMS: atom_id res chain seq x y z
N MET A 1 -8.65 1.45 9.05
CA MET A 1 -7.66 1.69 10.13
C MET A 1 -7.92 0.69 11.23
N CYS A 2 -7.00 -0.21 11.52
CA CYS A 2 -7.16 -1.15 12.63
C CYS A 2 -6.68 -0.46 13.91
N ILE A 3 -7.61 -0.11 14.79
CA ILE A 3 -7.34 0.31 16.18
C ILE A 3 -7.02 -0.97 16.99
N ARG A 4 -6.06 -1.78 16.54
CA ARG A 4 -5.70 -3.01 17.27
C ARG A 4 -4.49 -2.85 18.16
N ASP A 5 -3.80 -1.76 17.99
CA ASP A 5 -2.58 -1.53 18.73
C ASP A 5 -2.95 -0.56 19.85
N SER A 6 -2.70 -0.94 21.07
CA SER A 6 -2.80 -0.15 22.29
C SER A 6 -1.96 1.15 22.26
N SER A 7 -1.84 1.75 21.09
CA SER A 7 -1.14 3.00 20.86
C SER A 7 -2.07 4.18 21.17
N THR A 8 -1.52 5.20 21.78
CA THR A 8 -2.20 6.48 22.06
C THR A 8 -2.37 7.33 20.81
N LEU A 9 -1.97 6.82 19.62
CA LEU A 9 -1.99 7.54 18.34
C LEU A 9 -3.11 7.05 17.45
N VAL A 10 -3.75 7.97 16.75
CA VAL A 10 -4.72 7.70 15.70
C VAL A 10 -4.16 8.14 14.35
N GLY A 11 -4.24 7.25 13.35
CA GLY A 11 -3.83 7.58 11.99
C GLY A 11 -4.91 8.36 11.26
N CYS A 12 -4.63 9.59 10.86
CA CYS A 12 -5.51 10.43 10.08
C CYS A 12 -5.01 10.55 8.63
N ARG A 13 -5.93 10.65 7.68
CA ARG A 13 -5.61 10.87 6.27
C ARG A 13 -6.65 11.76 5.61
N ILE A 14 -6.17 12.71 4.81
CA ILE A 14 -6.97 13.43 3.84
C ILE A 14 -6.73 12.74 2.48
N PRO A 15 -7.72 12.05 1.88
CA PRO A 15 -7.52 11.32 0.64
C PRO A 15 -7.28 12.27 -0.53
N GLY A 16 -6.42 11.88 -1.49
CA GLY A 16 -6.26 12.58 -2.77
C GLY A 16 -7.45 12.41 -3.71
N ASN A 17 -8.19 11.33 -3.58
CA ASN A 17 -9.34 10.99 -4.40
C ASN A 17 -10.48 12.01 -4.25
N LYS A 18 -10.96 12.58 -5.37
CA LYS A 18 -11.98 13.62 -5.40
C LYS A 18 -13.34 13.15 -4.86
N LEU A 19 -13.74 11.91 -5.17
CA LEU A 19 -15.00 11.34 -4.72
C LEU A 19 -14.99 11.11 -3.21
N ALA A 20 -13.89 10.56 -2.67
CA ALA A 20 -13.71 10.38 -1.24
C ALA A 20 -13.70 11.74 -0.49
N LYS A 21 -13.03 12.77 -1.04
CA LYS A 21 -13.07 14.12 -0.48
C LYS A 21 -14.49 14.66 -0.44
N LYS A 22 -15.24 14.54 -1.57
CA LYS A 22 -16.64 15.00 -1.63
C LYS A 22 -17.51 14.31 -0.58
N LEU A 23 -17.34 12.98 -0.41
CA LEU A 23 -18.05 12.24 0.64
C LEU A 23 -17.75 12.79 2.04
N ILE A 24 -16.47 13.00 2.37
CA ILE A 24 -16.06 13.52 3.68
C ILE A 24 -16.61 14.94 3.89
N THR A 25 -16.55 15.81 2.86
CA THR A 25 -17.10 17.17 2.92
C THR A 25 -18.61 17.19 3.15
N LEU A 26 -19.35 16.30 2.46
CA LEU A 26 -20.81 16.22 2.61
C LEU A 26 -21.22 15.61 3.96
N PHE A 27 -20.42 14.70 4.49
CA PHE A 27 -20.69 14.07 5.78
C PHE A 27 -20.35 14.98 6.97
N ASP A 28 -19.42 15.90 6.76
CA ASP A 28 -18.93 16.91 7.73
C ASP A 28 -18.44 16.36 9.07
N LEU A 29 -18.04 15.10 9.10
CA LEU A 29 -17.48 14.41 10.26
C LEU A 29 -16.36 13.46 9.84
N PRO A 30 -15.43 13.10 10.75
CA PRO A 30 -14.42 12.09 10.48
C PRO A 30 -15.05 10.73 10.16
N ILE A 31 -14.54 10.08 9.11
CA ILE A 31 -14.99 8.76 8.68
C ILE A 31 -13.94 7.72 9.04
N ALA A 32 -14.32 6.72 9.82
CA ALA A 32 -13.50 5.53 10.03
C ALA A 32 -13.68 4.57 8.85
N ALA A 33 -12.61 4.33 8.09
CA ALA A 33 -12.62 3.44 6.94
C ALA A 33 -11.52 2.39 7.04
N PRO A 34 -11.85 1.09 7.07
CA PRO A 34 -10.87 0.02 6.95
C PRO A 34 -10.37 -0.12 5.51
N SER A 35 -9.30 -0.88 5.32
CA SER A 35 -8.89 -1.32 3.99
C SER A 35 -9.92 -2.28 3.37
N ALA A 36 -10.14 -2.17 2.06
CA ALA A 36 -11.13 -3.00 1.34
C ALA A 36 -10.58 -4.39 0.96
N ASN A 37 -9.74 -4.97 1.80
CA ASN A 37 -9.16 -6.31 1.63
C ASN A 37 -9.38 -7.16 2.88
N LEU A 38 -9.36 -8.47 2.71
CA LEU A 38 -9.32 -9.39 3.84
C LEU A 38 -8.01 -9.21 4.63
N SER A 39 -8.06 -9.47 5.93
CA SER A 39 -6.89 -9.34 6.81
C SER A 39 -5.67 -10.07 6.24
N GLU A 40 -4.49 -9.47 6.37
CA GLU A 40 -3.20 -9.98 5.88
C GLU A 40 -3.04 -10.03 4.35
N ARG A 41 -4.07 -9.77 3.56
CA ARG A 41 -4.01 -9.76 2.08
C ARG A 41 -3.45 -8.45 1.53
N THR A 42 -3.09 -8.49 0.26
CA THR A 42 -2.68 -7.30 -0.50
C THR A 42 -3.82 -6.30 -0.61
N SER A 43 -3.49 -5.02 -0.60
CA SER A 43 -4.46 -3.96 -0.81
C SER A 43 -5.03 -4.00 -2.22
N VAL A 44 -6.30 -3.65 -2.34
CA VAL A 44 -7.04 -3.66 -3.59
C VAL A 44 -6.81 -2.33 -4.33
N THR A 45 -6.45 -2.39 -5.59
CA THR A 45 -6.25 -1.21 -6.46
C THR A 45 -7.37 -1.03 -7.47
N ASN A 46 -8.14 -2.07 -7.73
CA ASN A 46 -9.27 -2.06 -8.65
C ASN A 46 -10.51 -2.62 -7.94
N ILE A 47 -11.67 -2.02 -8.20
CA ILE A 47 -12.94 -2.44 -7.61
C ILE A 47 -13.30 -3.90 -7.93
N MET A 48 -12.86 -4.41 -9.09
CA MET A 48 -13.10 -5.80 -9.51
C MET A 48 -12.31 -6.82 -8.69
N ASP A 49 -11.27 -6.36 -7.97
CA ASP A 49 -10.42 -7.23 -7.14
C ASP A 49 -10.90 -7.28 -5.69
N ILE A 50 -11.98 -6.57 -5.34
CA ILE A 50 -12.56 -6.64 -3.99
C ILE A 50 -13.18 -8.02 -3.80
N ASP A 51 -12.86 -8.64 -2.66
CA ASP A 51 -13.41 -9.95 -2.31
C ASP A 51 -14.95 -9.93 -2.32
N PRO A 52 -15.62 -10.87 -3.01
CA PRO A 52 -17.08 -10.91 -3.10
C PRO A 52 -17.80 -10.97 -1.74
N ILE A 53 -17.15 -11.53 -0.72
CA ILE A 53 -17.69 -11.57 0.65
C ILE A 53 -17.78 -10.15 1.23
N LEU A 54 -16.78 -9.31 0.94
CA LEU A 54 -16.78 -7.91 1.38
C LEU A 54 -17.79 -7.08 0.60
N VAL A 55 -17.86 -7.25 -0.72
CA VAL A 55 -18.80 -6.50 -1.57
C VAL A 55 -20.25 -6.65 -1.10
N LYS A 56 -20.63 -7.83 -0.58
CA LYS A 56 -21.97 -8.06 -0.01
C LYS A 56 -22.24 -7.34 1.30
N LYS A 57 -21.21 -6.86 1.99
CA LYS A 57 -21.31 -6.28 3.35
C LYS A 57 -21.02 -4.78 3.39
N ILE A 58 -20.50 -4.21 2.30
CA ILE A 58 -20.10 -2.81 2.27
C ILE A 58 -20.71 -2.12 1.07
N PHE A 59 -20.94 -0.81 1.18
CA PHE A 59 -21.25 0.02 0.04
C PHE A 59 -19.94 0.43 -0.65
N VAL A 60 -19.86 0.24 -1.97
CA VAL A 60 -18.68 0.55 -2.76
C VAL A 60 -18.95 1.78 -3.61
N LEU A 61 -18.23 2.87 -3.35
CA LEU A 61 -18.21 4.03 -4.22
C LEU A 61 -17.40 3.70 -5.47
N LYS A 62 -18.07 3.63 -6.61
CA LYS A 62 -17.42 3.34 -7.90
C LYS A 62 -16.62 4.53 -8.37
N ASP A 63 -15.34 4.35 -8.57
CA ASP A 63 -14.41 5.32 -9.13
C ASP A 63 -13.35 4.60 -9.98
N LYS A 64 -12.45 5.37 -10.57
CA LYS A 64 -11.34 4.84 -11.35
C LYS A 64 -10.40 3.99 -10.50
N GLN A 65 -9.60 3.16 -11.14
CA GLN A 65 -8.52 2.42 -10.51
C GLN A 65 -7.61 3.35 -9.71
N SER A 66 -7.04 2.84 -8.61
CA SER A 66 -6.05 3.56 -7.82
C SER A 66 -4.86 3.96 -8.69
N SER A 67 -4.45 5.22 -8.62
CA SER A 67 -3.27 5.72 -9.33
C SER A 67 -1.95 5.16 -8.79
N HIS A 68 -1.96 4.64 -7.55
CA HIS A 68 -0.78 4.10 -6.89
C HIS A 68 -1.05 2.67 -6.44
N GLY A 69 -0.16 1.75 -6.80
CA GLY A 69 -0.19 0.36 -6.33
C GLY A 69 0.39 0.18 -4.91
N LEU A 70 0.94 1.24 -4.33
CA LEU A 70 1.52 1.26 -3.00
C LEU A 70 0.57 1.90 -1.99
N GLU A 71 0.66 1.45 -0.76
CA GLU A 71 0.01 2.08 0.38
C GLU A 71 0.54 3.51 0.60
N SER A 72 -0.25 4.34 1.30
CA SER A 72 0.17 5.69 1.64
C SER A 72 1.38 5.69 2.58
N THR A 73 2.26 6.67 2.42
CA THR A 73 3.31 6.98 3.38
C THR A 73 2.65 7.38 4.70
N VAL A 74 3.13 6.82 5.81
CA VAL A 74 2.65 7.15 7.16
C VAL A 74 3.76 7.85 7.91
N VAL A 75 3.46 9.01 8.42
CA VAL A 75 4.40 9.84 9.17
C VAL A 75 3.84 10.20 10.54
N ARG A 76 4.74 10.48 11.47
CA ARG A 76 4.45 11.12 12.74
C ARG A 76 5.25 12.42 12.81
N ILE A 77 4.63 13.48 13.27
CA ILE A 77 5.33 14.74 13.57
C ILE A 77 5.64 14.73 15.07
N ASP A 78 6.88 14.91 15.42
CA ASP A 78 7.31 14.98 16.80
C ASP A 78 7.18 16.41 17.38
N THR A 79 7.47 16.57 18.66
CA THR A 79 7.39 17.86 19.36
C THR A 79 8.37 18.92 18.83
N ASN A 80 9.39 18.51 18.07
CA ASN A 80 10.37 19.40 17.45
C ASN A 80 10.00 19.76 16.00
N ASN A 81 8.76 19.44 15.55
CA ASN A 81 8.31 19.57 14.18
C ASN A 81 9.16 18.78 13.16
N GLU A 82 9.82 17.70 13.58
CA GLU A 82 10.52 16.80 12.69
C GLU A 82 9.61 15.64 12.27
N ILE A 83 9.76 15.20 11.02
CA ILE A 83 8.94 14.11 10.44
C ILE A 83 9.64 12.77 10.72
N GLU A 84 8.95 11.86 11.39
CA GLU A 84 9.37 10.46 11.51
C GLU A 84 8.55 9.61 10.55
N VAL A 85 9.22 8.88 9.63
CA VAL A 85 8.54 7.96 8.70
C VAL A 85 8.27 6.63 9.41
N LEU A 86 6.99 6.30 9.58
CA LEU A 86 6.53 5.06 10.19
C LEU A 86 6.29 3.95 9.15
N ARG A 87 5.92 4.31 7.93
CA ARG A 87 5.77 3.41 6.79
C ARG A 87 6.11 4.15 5.49
N TYR A 88 6.91 3.53 4.65
CA TYR A 88 7.19 4.04 3.31
C TYR A 88 6.01 3.77 2.37
N GLY A 89 5.70 4.71 1.51
CA GLY A 89 4.64 4.63 0.50
C GLY A 89 4.95 5.50 -0.71
N SER A 90 3.93 6.02 -1.37
CA SER A 90 4.08 6.78 -2.61
C SER A 90 4.76 8.16 -2.45
N ILE A 91 4.68 8.76 -1.26
CA ILE A 91 5.39 10.02 -0.97
C ILE A 91 6.79 9.66 -0.47
N THR A 92 7.82 10.18 -1.14
CA THR A 92 9.22 9.86 -0.84
C THR A 92 9.78 10.70 0.31
N VAL A 93 10.93 10.27 0.86
CA VAL A 93 11.64 11.02 1.90
C VAL A 93 12.11 12.38 1.39
N GLU A 94 12.53 12.44 0.13
CA GLU A 94 12.98 13.65 -0.53
C GLU A 94 11.84 14.68 -0.65
N GLU A 95 10.63 14.21 -0.94
CA GLU A 95 9.46 15.06 -0.97
C GLU A 95 9.10 15.59 0.42
N LEU A 96 9.14 14.74 1.43
CA LEU A 96 8.89 15.12 2.83
C LEU A 96 9.91 16.12 3.35
N ASN A 97 11.19 15.97 2.98
CA ASN A 97 12.27 16.89 3.39
C ASN A 97 12.10 18.33 2.88
N LYS A 98 11.22 18.55 1.88
CA LYS A 98 10.88 19.92 1.43
C LYS A 98 10.04 20.68 2.46
N TYR A 99 9.40 19.98 3.40
CA TYR A 99 8.49 20.58 4.38
C TYR A 99 9.08 20.61 5.79
N ALA A 100 9.79 19.56 6.18
CA ALA A 100 10.47 19.49 7.48
C ALA A 100 11.55 18.42 7.45
N LYS A 101 12.48 18.47 8.39
CA LYS A 101 13.56 17.50 8.55
C LYS A 101 13.00 16.11 8.82
N VAL A 102 13.41 15.12 8.03
CA VAL A 102 12.95 13.73 8.16
C VAL A 102 13.94 12.91 8.97
N LYS A 103 13.43 12.25 10.00
CA LYS A 103 14.14 11.24 10.78
C LYS A 103 13.79 9.84 10.28
N ILE A 104 14.81 9.09 9.88
CA ILE A 104 14.66 7.69 9.48
C ILE A 104 15.05 6.81 10.66
N LYS A 105 14.08 6.17 11.32
CA LYS A 105 14.35 5.13 12.30
C LYS A 105 14.46 3.76 11.63
N LYS A 106 15.49 3.00 11.98
CA LYS A 106 15.77 1.66 11.38
C LYS A 106 14.68 0.61 11.62
N LYS A 107 13.79 0.74 12.60
CA LYS A 107 12.61 -0.12 12.84
C LYS A 107 11.54 0.66 13.60
N SER A 108 10.40 0.89 13.01
CA SER A 108 9.17 1.28 13.70
C SER A 108 8.23 0.09 13.70
N SER A 109 7.94 -0.48 14.88
CA SER A 109 6.93 -1.55 15.05
C SER A 109 5.50 -1.00 15.12
N ILE A 110 5.33 0.31 15.07
CA ILE A 110 4.09 1.03 15.43
C ILE A 110 3.15 1.19 14.22
N SER A 111 3.61 0.94 13.00
CA SER A 111 2.77 1.15 11.81
C SER A 111 2.11 -0.14 11.33
N PRO A 112 0.79 -0.12 10.99
CA PRO A 112 0.17 -1.19 10.22
C PRO A 112 0.98 -1.44 8.94
N GLY A 113 1.34 -2.67 8.66
CA GLY A 113 2.21 -3.05 7.54
C GLY A 113 3.59 -3.55 7.95
N ASN A 114 4.00 -3.36 9.20
CA ASN A 114 5.24 -3.92 9.76
C ASN A 114 5.04 -5.28 10.45
N LEU A 115 3.83 -5.84 10.38
CA LEU A 115 3.53 -7.16 10.91
C LEU A 115 4.25 -8.25 10.08
N LYS A 116 4.65 -9.34 10.72
CA LYS A 116 5.34 -10.49 10.08
C LYS A 116 4.56 -11.09 8.89
N LYS A 117 3.22 -11.03 8.94
CA LYS A 117 2.32 -11.37 7.84
C LYS A 117 1.47 -10.15 7.49
N HIS A 118 1.89 -9.41 6.48
CA HIS A 118 1.12 -8.32 5.90
C HIS A 118 1.41 -8.28 4.39
N TYR A 119 0.44 -7.90 3.58
CA TYR A 119 0.53 -7.96 2.10
C TYR A 119 0.85 -9.36 1.57
N SER A 120 0.34 -10.38 2.25
CA SER A 120 0.61 -11.77 1.91
C SER A 120 -0.13 -12.17 0.65
N THR A 121 0.60 -12.70 -0.33
CA THR A 121 0.03 -13.27 -1.55
C THR A 121 -0.49 -14.68 -1.29
N LEU A 122 -1.48 -15.13 -2.10
CA LEU A 122 -2.01 -16.50 -2.04
C LEU A 122 -0.95 -17.54 -2.43
N LYS A 123 -0.04 -17.15 -3.33
CA LYS A 123 1.05 -18.02 -3.79
C LYS A 123 2.37 -17.57 -3.20
N PRO A 124 3.27 -18.48 -2.84
CA PRO A 124 4.57 -18.11 -2.31
C PRO A 124 5.36 -17.30 -3.33
N ILE A 125 6.05 -16.27 -2.84
CA ILE A 125 6.95 -15.44 -3.64
C ILE A 125 8.38 -15.63 -3.11
N ARG A 126 9.29 -15.89 -4.02
CA ARG A 126 10.72 -15.97 -3.74
C ARG A 126 11.41 -14.75 -4.36
N MET A 127 11.87 -13.86 -3.51
CA MET A 127 12.53 -12.61 -3.92
C MET A 127 13.99 -12.85 -4.33
N ASN A 128 14.53 -11.98 -5.17
CA ASN A 128 15.93 -11.95 -5.58
C ASN A 128 16.45 -13.30 -6.14
N ALA A 129 15.61 -14.00 -6.88
CA ALA A 129 15.92 -15.29 -7.43
C ALA A 129 17.04 -15.21 -8.46
N LYS A 130 18.13 -15.96 -8.25
CA LYS A 130 19.25 -16.09 -9.19
C LYS A 130 19.02 -17.20 -10.22
N ARG A 131 18.07 -18.09 -9.98
CA ARG A 131 17.66 -19.20 -10.86
C ARG A 131 16.16 -19.44 -10.73
N ILE A 132 15.51 -19.92 -11.78
CA ILE A 132 14.10 -20.28 -11.80
C ILE A 132 13.96 -21.78 -11.59
N LEU A 133 13.05 -22.19 -10.73
CA LEU A 133 12.72 -23.59 -10.49
C LEU A 133 11.64 -24.05 -11.49
N LYS A 134 11.46 -25.38 -11.60
CA LYS A 134 10.60 -26.02 -12.63
C LYS A 134 9.17 -25.49 -12.64
N ASN A 135 8.60 -25.20 -11.47
CA ASN A 135 7.19 -24.80 -11.31
C ASN A 135 7.02 -23.32 -10.93
N GLU A 136 8.01 -22.48 -11.24
CA GLU A 136 7.95 -21.07 -10.92
C GLU A 136 7.65 -20.20 -12.15
N GLY A 137 6.74 -19.24 -12.02
CA GLY A 137 6.63 -18.11 -12.91
C GLY A 137 7.70 -17.06 -12.58
N LEU A 138 8.09 -16.26 -13.55
CA LEU A 138 9.04 -15.17 -13.37
C LEU A 138 8.31 -13.83 -13.42
N LEU A 139 8.45 -13.05 -12.37
CA LEU A 139 8.15 -11.64 -12.33
C LEU A 139 9.46 -10.88 -12.33
N ASN A 140 9.77 -10.20 -13.42
CA ASN A 140 11.04 -9.55 -13.67
C ASN A 140 10.92 -8.02 -13.66
N PHE A 141 12.03 -7.34 -13.46
CA PHE A 141 12.16 -5.89 -13.60
C PHE A 141 13.48 -5.57 -14.30
N GLY A 142 13.45 -4.70 -15.30
CA GLY A 142 14.63 -4.34 -16.07
C GLY A 142 15.09 -5.42 -17.05
N ASN A 143 16.35 -5.37 -17.43
CA ASN A 143 16.97 -6.31 -18.36
C ASN A 143 17.54 -7.51 -17.59
N ASN A 144 16.86 -8.63 -17.67
CA ASN A 144 17.29 -9.88 -17.05
C ASN A 144 17.22 -11.01 -18.08
N LYS A 145 18.22 -11.91 -18.04
CA LYS A 145 18.33 -13.06 -18.95
C LYS A 145 17.56 -14.29 -18.44
N LEU A 146 17.03 -14.26 -17.21
CA LEU A 146 16.26 -15.38 -16.66
C LEU A 146 14.96 -15.56 -17.45
N LYS A 147 14.56 -16.82 -17.65
CA LYS A 147 13.29 -17.18 -18.28
C LYS A 147 12.65 -18.35 -17.53
N SER A 148 11.35 -18.23 -17.28
CA SER A 148 10.52 -19.34 -16.79
C SER A 148 9.88 -20.07 -17.97
N LYS A 149 9.62 -21.37 -17.81
CA LYS A 149 8.84 -22.18 -18.75
C LYS A 149 7.32 -21.99 -18.58
N ILE A 150 6.87 -21.41 -17.45
CA ILE A 150 5.45 -21.24 -17.14
C ILE A 150 4.96 -19.87 -17.60
N ILE A 151 5.47 -18.81 -16.99
CA ILE A 151 5.08 -17.42 -17.32
C ILE A 151 6.26 -16.48 -17.07
N ASN A 152 6.41 -15.50 -17.95
CA ASN A 152 7.39 -14.44 -17.83
C ASN A 152 6.70 -13.09 -17.96
N LEU A 153 6.71 -12.30 -16.90
CA LEU A 153 6.24 -10.92 -16.88
C LEU A 153 7.42 -9.99 -16.58
N ASN A 154 7.54 -8.93 -17.35
CA ASN A 154 8.55 -7.90 -17.11
C ASN A 154 7.84 -6.58 -16.80
N LEU A 155 7.86 -6.19 -15.53
CA LEU A 155 7.18 -5.00 -15.03
C LEU A 155 7.68 -3.71 -15.64
N SER A 156 8.97 -3.63 -16.02
CA SER A 156 9.52 -2.44 -16.67
C SER A 156 9.02 -2.23 -18.11
N LYS A 157 8.36 -3.23 -18.71
CA LYS A 157 7.78 -3.16 -20.07
C LYS A 157 6.27 -2.98 -20.08
N ILE A 158 5.62 -3.05 -18.92
CA ILE A 158 4.19 -2.80 -18.79
C ILE A 158 4.02 -1.28 -18.77
N LYS A 159 3.55 -0.73 -19.89
CA LYS A 159 3.11 0.68 -19.95
C LYS A 159 1.94 0.83 -18.97
N ASN A 160 1.96 1.85 -18.11
CA ASN A 160 0.92 2.22 -17.13
C ASN A 160 0.94 1.48 -15.78
N CYS A 161 2.07 1.02 -15.29
CA CYS A 161 2.16 0.65 -13.87
C CYS A 161 2.42 1.83 -12.94
N CYS A 162 2.74 3.04 -13.47
CA CYS A 162 3.20 4.19 -12.68
C CYS A 162 2.78 5.57 -13.24
N GLU A 163 1.77 5.66 -14.14
CA GLU A 163 1.18 6.95 -14.51
C GLU A 163 -0.10 7.26 -13.75
#